data_85607913b53f8a46f3e1703ec85be6a7
#
_entry.id   85607913b53f8a46f3e1703ec85be6a7
#
_cell.length_a   1.000
_cell.length_b   1.000
_cell.length_c   1.000
_cell.angle_alpha   90.00
_cell.angle_beta   90.00
_cell.angle_gamma   90.00
#
_symmetry.space_group_name_H-M   'P 1'
#
loop_
_entity.id
_entity.type
_entity.pdbx_description
1 polymer ?
#
loop_
_entity_poly.entity_id
_entity_poly.type
_entity_poly.pdbx_seq_one_letter_code
_entity_poly.pdbx_strand_id
1 'polypeptide(L)'
;MQSNEYQRLAARTVNPLMTSEEQEKHALHGMVGEIGELHSLYQKVYQGHTFDEEHAKKELGDLCWFIAEYCTAKNWSLSDVMQMNIDKLKARYPEGFDVDKSLHRVEGDI
;
A
#
# COMPACT_ATOMS: atom_id res chain seq x y z
N MET A 1 -13.29 7.33 6.99
CA MET A 1 -12.58 8.11 5.95
C MET A 1 -12.60 7.36 4.63
N GLN A 2 -13.01 8.01 3.57
CA GLN A 2 -13.03 7.44 2.22
C GLN A 2 -11.61 7.47 1.61
N SER A 3 -11.29 6.51 0.75
CA SER A 3 -9.96 6.40 0.16
C SER A 3 -9.56 7.62 -0.69
N ASN A 4 -10.50 8.18 -1.47
CA ASN A 4 -10.19 9.36 -2.26
C ASN A 4 -10.06 10.62 -1.40
N GLU A 5 -10.76 10.69 -0.29
CA GLU A 5 -10.56 11.76 0.68
C GLU A 5 -9.15 11.66 1.29
N TYR A 6 -8.74 10.46 1.67
CA TYR A 6 -7.39 10.24 2.17
C TYR A 6 -6.34 10.65 1.14
N GLN A 7 -6.52 10.24 -0.13
CA GLN A 7 -5.58 10.59 -1.20
C GLN A 7 -5.47 12.11 -1.36
N ARG A 8 -6.59 12.81 -1.31
CA ARG A 8 -6.61 14.27 -1.42
C ARG A 8 -5.88 14.93 -0.25
N LEU A 9 -6.12 14.46 0.98
CA LEU A 9 -5.46 15.00 2.16
C LEU A 9 -3.97 14.68 2.17
N ALA A 10 -3.58 13.47 1.75
CA ALA A 10 -2.18 13.10 1.65
C ALA A 10 -1.43 13.97 0.63
N ALA A 11 -2.07 14.32 -0.48
CA ALA A 11 -1.46 15.14 -1.52
C ALA A 11 -1.04 16.53 -1.01
N ARG A 12 -1.66 17.02 0.06
CA ARG A 12 -1.33 18.31 0.66
C ARG A 12 0.10 18.36 1.22
N THR A 13 0.67 17.22 1.55
CA THR A 13 2.00 17.12 2.16
C THR A 13 3.07 16.60 1.20
N VAL A 14 2.73 16.39 -0.06
CA VAL A 14 3.69 16.07 -1.11
C VAL A 14 4.51 17.33 -1.44
N ASN A 15 5.82 17.17 -1.62
CA ASN A 15 6.69 18.27 -2.03
C ASN A 15 6.29 18.75 -3.43
N PRO A 16 5.78 19.99 -3.57
CA PRO A 16 5.29 20.47 -4.86
C PRO A 16 6.39 20.78 -5.87
N LEU A 17 7.65 20.76 -5.45
CA LEU A 17 8.79 21.03 -6.33
C LEU A 17 9.22 19.81 -7.13
N MET A 18 8.76 18.62 -6.76
CA MET A 18 9.06 17.40 -7.51
C MET A 18 8.21 17.29 -8.78
N THR A 19 8.83 16.78 -9.85
CA THR A 19 8.07 16.38 -11.04
C THR A 19 7.23 15.15 -10.72
N SER A 20 6.27 14.82 -11.60
CA SER A 20 5.46 13.61 -11.44
C SER A 20 6.33 12.35 -11.43
N GLU A 21 7.36 12.29 -12.26
CA GLU A 21 8.29 11.16 -12.30
C GLU A 21 9.09 11.06 -11.00
N GLU A 22 9.55 12.18 -10.47
CA GLU A 22 10.25 12.20 -9.18
C GLU A 22 9.32 11.76 -8.04
N GLN A 23 8.07 12.20 -8.04
CA GLN A 23 7.08 11.77 -7.04
C GLN A 23 6.84 10.26 -7.10
N GLU A 24 6.74 9.71 -8.31
CA GLU A 24 6.57 8.28 -8.52
C GLU A 24 7.71 7.47 -7.90
N LYS A 25 8.96 7.91 -8.16
CA LYS A 25 10.15 7.24 -7.60
C LYS A 25 10.24 7.43 -6.10
N HIS A 26 9.95 8.63 -5.61
CA HIS A 26 9.93 8.94 -4.19
C HIS A 26 8.94 8.02 -3.45
N ALA A 27 7.75 7.81 -4.03
CA ALA A 27 6.74 6.93 -3.45
C ALA A 27 7.22 5.47 -3.40
N LEU A 28 7.81 4.97 -4.48
CA LEU A 28 8.34 3.60 -4.51
C LEU A 28 9.42 3.37 -3.45
N HIS A 29 10.37 4.28 -3.37
CA HIS A 29 11.44 4.18 -2.37
C HIS A 29 10.89 4.27 -0.95
N GLY A 30 9.89 5.13 -0.75
CA GLY A 30 9.23 5.28 0.54
C GLY A 30 8.49 4.02 0.97
N MET A 31 7.79 3.35 0.05
CA MET A 31 7.11 2.08 0.36
C MET A 31 8.09 1.03 0.87
N VAL A 32 9.23 0.88 0.20
CA VAL A 32 10.27 -0.06 0.62
C VAL A 32 10.82 0.31 1.98
N GLY A 33 11.07 1.61 2.20
CA GLY A 33 11.57 2.10 3.49
C GLY A 33 10.62 1.82 4.64
N GLU A 34 9.33 2.07 4.46
CA GLU A 34 8.33 1.85 5.51
C GLU A 34 8.13 0.37 5.82
N ILE A 35 8.18 -0.49 4.80
CA ILE A 35 8.16 -1.94 5.03
C ILE A 35 9.38 -2.35 5.85
N GLY A 36 10.55 -1.79 5.54
CA GLY A 36 11.77 -2.03 6.32
C GLY A 36 11.64 -1.58 7.78
N GLU A 37 11.06 -0.41 8.02
CA GLU A 37 10.81 0.10 9.37
C GLU A 37 9.86 -0.82 10.15
N LEU A 38 8.79 -1.28 9.51
CA LEU A 38 7.87 -2.21 10.13
C LEU A 38 8.56 -3.54 10.44
N HIS A 39 9.37 -4.04 9.53
CA HIS A 39 10.15 -5.26 9.70
C HIS A 39 11.10 -5.17 10.89
N SER A 40 11.73 -3.99 11.10
CA SER A 40 12.66 -3.79 12.20
C SER A 40 11.99 -3.91 13.57
N LEU A 41 10.70 -3.61 13.69
CA LEU A 41 9.97 -3.77 14.94
C LEU A 41 9.88 -5.24 15.36
N TYR A 42 9.76 -6.16 14.39
CA TYR A 42 9.77 -7.60 14.66
C TYR A 42 11.17 -8.08 15.03
N GLN A 43 12.22 -7.54 14.39
CA GLN A 43 13.60 -7.87 14.75
C GLN A 43 13.88 -7.52 16.21
N LYS A 44 13.39 -6.38 16.68
CA LYS A 44 13.55 -5.96 18.07
C LYS A 44 12.92 -6.93 19.05
N VAL A 45 11.82 -7.58 18.70
CA VAL A 45 11.19 -8.60 19.56
C VAL A 45 12.17 -9.74 19.82
N TYR A 46 12.90 -10.18 18.81
CA TYR A 46 13.94 -11.22 18.98
C TYR A 46 15.09 -10.75 19.86
N GLN A 47 15.26 -9.46 20.04
CA GLN A 47 16.25 -8.86 20.91
C GLN A 47 15.73 -8.54 22.32
N GLY A 48 14.51 -8.99 22.63
CA GLY A 48 13.92 -8.84 23.94
C GLY A 48 13.01 -7.63 24.12
N HIS A 49 12.73 -6.86 23.05
CA HIS A 49 11.78 -5.75 23.13
C HIS A 49 10.34 -6.24 23.02
N THR A 50 9.41 -5.52 23.65
CA THR A 50 7.99 -5.71 23.42
C THR A 50 7.65 -5.12 22.06
N PHE A 51 6.76 -5.79 21.30
CA PHE A 51 6.31 -5.26 20.01
C PHE A 51 5.54 -3.95 20.23
N ASP A 52 5.96 -2.91 19.53
CA ASP A 52 5.39 -1.57 19.65
C ASP A 52 4.25 -1.40 18.64
N GLU A 53 3.02 -1.65 19.10
CA GLU A 53 1.83 -1.59 18.23
C GLU A 53 1.55 -0.19 17.71
N GLU A 54 1.73 0.84 18.54
CA GLU A 54 1.47 2.22 18.11
C GLU A 54 2.47 2.64 17.03
N HIS A 55 3.72 2.24 17.17
CA HIS A 55 4.73 2.50 16.16
C HIS A 55 4.39 1.78 14.84
N ALA A 56 3.96 0.51 14.94
CA ALA A 56 3.54 -0.27 13.77
C ALA A 56 2.39 0.41 13.01
N LYS A 57 1.40 0.95 13.74
CA LYS A 57 0.29 1.68 13.12
C LYS A 57 0.78 2.92 12.38
N LYS A 58 1.73 3.64 12.94
CA LYS A 58 2.31 4.83 12.30
C LYS A 58 3.04 4.47 11.01
N GLU A 59 3.82 3.40 11.03
CA GLU A 59 4.54 2.93 9.83
C GLU A 59 3.57 2.45 8.75
N LEU A 60 2.48 1.77 9.14
CA LEU A 60 1.42 1.40 8.20
C LEU A 60 0.74 2.62 7.59
N GLY A 61 0.51 3.65 8.41
CA GLY A 61 -0.01 4.93 7.92
C GLY A 61 0.92 5.57 6.90
N ASP A 62 2.22 5.58 7.18
CA ASP A 62 3.22 6.12 6.26
C ASP A 62 3.24 5.33 4.94
N LEU A 63 3.09 3.99 5.02
CA LEU A 63 2.98 3.17 3.82
C LEU A 63 1.74 3.56 2.98
N CYS A 64 0.60 3.78 3.63
CA CYS A 64 -0.60 4.27 2.96
C CYS A 64 -0.35 5.62 2.27
N TRP A 65 0.41 6.50 2.91
CA TRP A 65 0.74 7.80 2.36
C TRP A 65 1.53 7.68 1.06
N PHE A 66 2.54 6.80 1.04
CA PHE A 66 3.34 6.57 -0.17
C PHE A 66 2.51 5.92 -1.28
N ILE A 67 1.59 5.02 -0.94
CA ILE A 67 0.67 4.43 -1.94
C ILE A 67 -0.20 5.53 -2.56
N ALA A 68 -0.73 6.42 -1.73
CA ALA A 68 -1.54 7.55 -2.20
C ALA A 68 -0.71 8.52 -3.06
N GLU A 69 0.53 8.79 -2.67
CA GLU A 69 1.45 9.62 -3.45
C GLU A 69 1.69 9.03 -4.84
N TYR A 70 1.93 7.71 -4.91
CA TYR A 70 2.14 7.04 -6.18
C TYR A 70 0.94 7.21 -7.11
N CYS A 71 -0.26 6.99 -6.58
CA CYS A 71 -1.48 7.18 -7.35
C CYS A 71 -1.63 8.61 -7.84
N THR A 72 -1.35 9.59 -6.98
CA THR A 72 -1.40 11.00 -7.34
C THR A 72 -0.39 11.33 -8.44
N ALA A 73 0.83 10.82 -8.34
CA ALA A 73 1.87 11.03 -9.34
C ALA A 73 1.47 10.47 -10.71
N LYS A 74 0.76 9.36 -10.72
CA LYS A 74 0.26 8.71 -11.94
C LYS A 74 -1.08 9.26 -12.42
N ASN A 75 -1.68 10.16 -11.67
CA ASN A 75 -3.02 10.68 -11.93
C ASN A 75 -4.09 9.56 -11.91
N TRP A 76 -3.89 8.60 -10.99
CA TRP A 76 -4.85 7.53 -10.73
C TRP A 76 -5.64 7.82 -9.46
N SER A 77 -6.90 7.38 -9.42
CA SER A 77 -7.69 7.40 -8.20
C SER A 77 -7.36 6.19 -7.34
N LEU A 78 -7.01 6.41 -6.07
CA LEU A 78 -6.76 5.32 -5.13
C LEU A 78 -7.98 4.40 -5.01
N SER A 79 -9.20 4.98 -4.99
CA SER A 79 -10.42 4.21 -4.95
C SER A 79 -10.56 3.26 -6.14
N ASP A 80 -10.19 3.72 -7.33
CA ASP A 80 -10.23 2.89 -8.54
C ASP A 80 -9.23 1.74 -8.47
N VAL A 81 -8.03 1.99 -7.98
CA VAL A 81 -7.00 0.96 -7.79
C VAL A 81 -7.50 -0.10 -6.81
N MET A 82 -8.11 0.34 -5.71
CA MET A 82 -8.69 -0.57 -4.72
C MET A 82 -9.83 -1.39 -5.30
N GLN A 83 -10.70 -0.76 -6.09
CA GLN A 83 -11.82 -1.45 -6.73
C GLN A 83 -11.33 -2.50 -7.74
N MET A 84 -10.33 -2.18 -8.53
CA MET A 84 -9.71 -3.15 -9.44
C MET A 84 -9.19 -4.37 -8.70
N ASN A 85 -8.60 -4.17 -7.53
CA ASN A 85 -8.11 -5.26 -6.69
C ASN A 85 -9.27 -6.14 -6.21
N ILE A 86 -10.34 -5.53 -5.70
CA ILE A 86 -11.53 -6.27 -5.25
C ILE A 86 -12.15 -7.06 -6.40
N ASP A 87 -12.29 -6.46 -7.57
CA ASP A 87 -12.86 -7.12 -8.74
C ASP A 87 -12.04 -8.33 -9.17
N LYS A 88 -10.70 -8.18 -9.17
CA LYS A 88 -9.78 -9.27 -9.45
C LYS A 88 -9.97 -10.43 -8.47
N LEU A 89 -10.05 -10.13 -7.18
CA LEU A 89 -10.19 -11.15 -6.14
C LEU A 89 -11.56 -11.83 -6.19
N LYS A 90 -12.63 -11.11 -6.52
CA LYS A 90 -13.95 -11.70 -6.72
C LYS A 90 -13.97 -12.64 -7.91
N ALA A 91 -13.28 -12.29 -9.00
CA ALA A 91 -13.17 -13.16 -10.17
C ALA A 91 -12.38 -14.43 -9.85
N ARG A 92 -11.27 -14.30 -9.07
CA ARG A 92 -10.46 -15.46 -8.67
C ARG A 92 -11.17 -16.34 -7.65
N TYR A 93 -11.85 -15.73 -6.69
CA TYR A 93 -12.48 -16.40 -5.57
C TYR A 93 -13.96 -15.99 -5.41
N PRO A 94 -14.82 -16.40 -6.33
CA PRO A 94 -16.22 -15.95 -6.30
C PRO A 94 -16.97 -16.38 -5.03
N GLU A 95 -16.55 -17.46 -4.40
CA GLU A 95 -17.15 -18.00 -3.18
C GLU A 95 -16.24 -17.82 -1.94
N GLY A 96 -15.27 -16.89 -2.02
CA GLY A 96 -14.26 -16.72 -0.99
C GLY A 96 -13.00 -17.52 -1.31
N PHE A 97 -12.00 -17.45 -0.42
CA PHE A 97 -10.70 -18.10 -0.65
C PHE A 97 -10.85 -19.61 -0.88
N ASP A 98 -10.11 -20.12 -1.86
CA ASP A 98 -10.12 -21.53 -2.27
C ASP A 98 -8.70 -21.90 -2.71
N VAL A 99 -8.12 -22.94 -2.10
CA VAL A 99 -6.75 -23.38 -2.37
C VAL A 99 -6.57 -23.78 -3.84
N ASP A 100 -7.55 -24.52 -4.39
CA ASP A 100 -7.49 -24.96 -5.77
C ASP A 100 -7.46 -23.78 -6.74
N LYS A 101 -8.31 -22.78 -6.49
CA LYS A 101 -8.33 -21.56 -7.31
C LYS A 101 -7.05 -20.75 -7.17
N SER A 102 -6.39 -20.80 -6.03
CA SER A 102 -5.09 -20.17 -5.83
C SER A 102 -3.98 -20.88 -6.61
N LEU A 103 -4.00 -22.19 -6.63
CA LEU A 103 -3.00 -23.01 -7.32
C LEU A 103 -3.21 -23.04 -8.84
N HIS A 104 -4.46 -22.95 -9.30
CA HIS A 104 -4.83 -23.09 -10.71
C HIS A 104 -5.53 -21.84 -11.22
N ARG A 105 -4.80 -20.73 -11.26
CA ARG A 105 -5.32 -19.47 -11.77
C ARG A 105 -5.56 -19.55 -13.27
N VAL A 106 -6.62 -18.87 -13.73
CA VAL A 106 -6.86 -18.74 -15.16
C VAL A 106 -5.79 -17.88 -15.81
N GLU A 107 -5.56 -18.08 -17.11
CA GLU A 107 -4.59 -17.30 -17.87
C GLU A 107 -4.97 -15.81 -17.81
N GLY A 108 -3.98 -14.97 -17.54
CA GLY A 108 -4.18 -13.52 -17.43
C GLY A 108 -4.54 -13.03 -16.03
N ASP A 109 -4.80 -13.92 -15.08
CA ASP A 109 -5.05 -13.54 -13.68
C ASP A 109 -3.71 -13.28 -12.98
N ILE A 110 -3.40 -12.03 -12.79
CA ILE A 110 -2.15 -11.58 -12.17
C ILE A 110 -2.39 -10.82 -10.86
#